data_36ac6f2fbb36090f67a282324459f53f
#
_entry.id   36ac6f2fbb36090f67a282324459f53f
#
_cell.length_a   1.000
_cell.length_b   1.000
_cell.length_c   1.000
_cell.angle_alpha   90.00
_cell.angle_beta   90.00
_cell.angle_gamma   90.00
#
_symmetry.space_group_name_H-M   'P 1'
#
loop_
_entity.id
_entity.type
_entity.pdbx_description
1 polymer ?
#
loop_
_entity_poly.entity_id
_entity_poly.type
_entity_poly.pdbx_seq_one_letter_code
_entity_poly.pdbx_strand_id
1 'polypeptide(L)'
;MWGTEDKEGKEDEELKENLKKMFGYYKPYMGIFWADMFFAMLSAGVALTIPLVVRYVTTTLIYMEPEVIVQRMIYIGIFLFALLAVDCFSKFFIGNYGHVMGAKMEYDMRAEIFAHMQKLSFSFYDDAKVGQLMSRITSDLFDITELLHHGPEN
;
A
#
# COMPACT_ATOMS: atom_id res chain seq x y z
N MET A 1 -39.64 17.23 5.25
CA MET A 1 -39.19 15.84 5.32
C MET A 1 -38.76 15.28 3.96
N TRP A 2 -38.76 16.09 2.88
CA TRP A 2 -38.43 15.64 1.50
C TRP A 2 -37.08 16.17 0.98
N GLY A 3 -36.28 16.80 1.81
CA GLY A 3 -35.00 17.42 1.39
C GLY A 3 -33.74 16.69 1.80
N THR A 4 -33.83 15.66 2.61
CA THR A 4 -32.66 14.91 3.12
C THR A 4 -32.28 13.74 2.21
N GLU A 5 -33.25 13.03 1.66
CA GLU A 5 -32.99 11.89 0.76
C GLU A 5 -32.33 12.31 -0.58
N ASP A 6 -32.70 13.49 -1.11
CA ASP A 6 -32.13 14.01 -2.36
C ASP A 6 -30.68 14.54 -2.17
N LYS A 7 -30.32 14.94 -0.95
CA LYS A 7 -28.94 15.32 -0.59
C LYS A 7 -28.05 14.08 -0.39
N GLU A 8 -28.54 13.09 0.34
CA GLU A 8 -27.81 11.82 0.55
C GLU A 8 -27.52 11.11 -0.79
N GLY A 9 -28.50 11.08 -1.70
CA GLY A 9 -28.30 10.48 -3.02
C GLY A 9 -27.26 11.22 -3.88
N LYS A 10 -27.18 12.55 -3.79
CA LYS A 10 -26.18 13.35 -4.51
C LYS A 10 -24.78 13.21 -3.89
N GLU A 11 -24.69 13.17 -2.57
CA GLU A 11 -23.42 12.94 -1.86
C GLU A 11 -22.86 11.55 -2.18
N ASP A 12 -23.71 10.53 -2.27
CA ASP A 12 -23.31 9.17 -2.64
C ASP A 12 -22.83 9.07 -4.10
N GLU A 13 -23.46 9.77 -5.04
CA GLU A 13 -23.01 9.81 -6.43
C GLU A 13 -21.68 10.56 -6.58
N GLU A 14 -21.54 11.69 -5.90
CA GLU A 14 -20.31 12.48 -5.89
C GLU A 14 -19.15 11.68 -5.25
N LEU A 15 -19.42 10.96 -4.16
CA LEU A 15 -18.46 10.09 -3.51
C LEU A 15 -18.00 8.97 -4.45
N LYS A 16 -18.93 8.31 -5.16
CA LYS A 16 -18.61 7.28 -6.14
C LYS A 16 -17.76 7.80 -7.30
N GLU A 17 -18.07 8.99 -7.79
CA GLU A 17 -17.29 9.62 -8.86
C GLU A 17 -15.88 9.97 -8.39
N ASN A 18 -15.74 10.52 -7.19
CA ASN A 18 -14.45 10.84 -6.58
C ASN A 18 -13.61 9.59 -6.33
N LEU A 19 -14.22 8.52 -5.80
CA LEU A 19 -13.55 7.22 -5.64
C LEU A 19 -13.11 6.65 -7.00
N LYS A 20 -13.95 6.73 -8.02
CA LYS A 20 -13.60 6.26 -9.37
C LYS A 20 -12.42 7.04 -9.97
N LYS A 21 -12.37 8.35 -9.78
CA LYS A 21 -11.22 9.18 -10.18
C LYS A 21 -9.97 8.77 -9.42
N MET A 22 -10.07 8.60 -8.11
CA MET A 22 -8.96 8.17 -7.25
C MET A 22 -8.38 6.82 -7.70
N PHE A 23 -9.24 5.81 -7.94
CA PHE A 23 -8.81 4.54 -8.51
C PHE A 23 -8.26 4.65 -9.94
N GLY A 24 -8.63 5.68 -10.67
CA GLY A 24 -8.10 5.99 -12.00
C GLY A 24 -6.58 6.22 -12.00
N TYR A 25 -6.03 6.78 -10.92
CA TYR A 25 -4.59 7.01 -10.78
C TYR A 25 -3.77 5.73 -10.60
N TYR A 26 -4.39 4.62 -10.15
CA TYR A 26 -3.72 3.32 -10.10
C TYR A 26 -3.51 2.70 -11.48
N LYS A 27 -4.35 3.07 -12.47
CA LYS A 27 -4.36 2.41 -13.78
C LYS A 27 -3.00 2.38 -14.48
N PRO A 28 -2.21 3.47 -14.50
CA PRO A 28 -0.86 3.44 -15.08
C PRO A 28 0.13 2.57 -14.30
N TYR A 29 -0.14 2.34 -13.00
CA TYR A 29 0.77 1.67 -12.06
C TYR A 29 0.32 0.27 -11.65
N MET A 30 -0.74 -0.27 -12.28
CA MET A 30 -1.33 -1.58 -11.94
C MET A 30 -0.32 -2.73 -11.92
N GLY A 31 0.70 -2.67 -12.78
CA GLY A 31 1.76 -3.69 -12.78
C GLY A 31 2.60 -3.69 -11.51
N ILE A 32 2.97 -2.49 -11.03
CA ILE A 32 3.72 -2.34 -9.78
C ILE A 32 2.83 -2.71 -8.59
N PHE A 33 1.58 -2.27 -8.59
CA PHE A 33 0.59 -2.59 -7.57
C PHE A 33 0.40 -4.11 -7.39
N TRP A 34 0.20 -4.86 -8.46
CA TRP A 34 0.05 -6.32 -8.37
C TRP A 34 1.33 -7.03 -7.95
N ALA A 35 2.49 -6.53 -8.37
CA ALA A 35 3.77 -7.06 -7.90
C ALA A 35 3.96 -6.81 -6.40
N ASP A 36 3.62 -5.61 -5.92
CA ASP A 36 3.68 -5.22 -4.53
C ASP A 36 2.78 -6.12 -3.65
N MET A 37 1.52 -6.29 -4.06
CA MET A 37 0.57 -7.22 -3.41
C MET A 37 1.08 -8.66 -3.38
N PHE A 38 1.73 -9.13 -4.46
CA PHE A 38 2.32 -10.47 -4.51
C PHE A 38 3.45 -10.62 -3.49
N PHE A 39 4.36 -9.65 -3.41
CA PHE A 39 5.46 -9.70 -2.43
C PHE A 39 4.97 -9.51 -1.00
N ALA A 40 3.93 -8.71 -0.75
CA ALA A 40 3.29 -8.59 0.55
C ALA A 40 2.68 -9.93 1.00
N MET A 41 1.95 -10.63 0.13
CA MET A 41 1.43 -11.97 0.41
C MET A 41 2.56 -12.99 0.65
N LEU A 42 3.64 -12.90 -0.09
CA LEU A 42 4.80 -13.78 0.06
C LEU A 42 5.47 -13.56 1.43
N SER A 43 5.69 -12.31 1.84
CA SER A 43 6.23 -11.96 3.16
C SER A 43 5.31 -12.42 4.29
N ALA A 44 3.99 -12.23 4.17
CA ALA A 44 3.01 -12.74 5.12
C ALA A 44 3.05 -14.28 5.22
N GLY A 45 3.20 -14.98 4.10
CA GLY A 45 3.36 -16.44 4.05
C GLY A 45 4.61 -16.91 4.80
N VAL A 46 5.72 -16.19 4.66
CA VAL A 46 6.95 -16.47 5.44
C VAL A 46 6.70 -16.28 6.93
N ALA A 47 6.08 -15.16 7.31
CA ALA A 47 5.77 -14.85 8.71
C ALA A 47 4.89 -15.93 9.38
N LEU A 48 3.94 -16.50 8.65
CA LEU A 48 3.10 -17.60 9.12
C LEU A 48 3.85 -18.95 9.17
N THR A 49 4.85 -19.15 8.30
CA THR A 49 5.59 -20.42 8.22
C THR A 49 6.57 -20.58 9.38
N ILE A 50 7.20 -19.48 9.84
CA ILE A 50 8.18 -19.53 10.94
C ILE A 50 7.61 -20.17 12.23
N PRO A 51 6.45 -19.77 12.77
CA PRO A 51 5.86 -20.40 13.96
C PRO A 51 5.53 -21.89 13.75
N LEU A 52 5.15 -22.28 12.52
CA LEU A 52 4.88 -23.69 12.22
C LEU A 52 6.16 -24.54 12.28
N VAL A 53 7.28 -24.01 11.77
CA VAL A 53 8.57 -24.68 11.87
C VAL A 53 9.03 -24.77 13.32
N VAL A 54 8.90 -23.70 14.10
CA VAL A 54 9.22 -23.72 15.54
C VAL A 54 8.38 -24.75 16.27
N ARG A 55 7.07 -24.81 16.00
CA ARG A 55 6.18 -25.82 16.55
C ARG A 55 6.63 -27.24 16.20
N TYR A 56 6.97 -27.50 14.94
CA TYR A 56 7.45 -28.81 14.50
C TYR A 56 8.73 -29.22 15.25
N VAL A 57 9.69 -28.32 15.39
CA VAL A 57 10.93 -28.58 16.15
C VAL A 57 10.65 -28.93 17.60
N THR A 58 9.82 -28.14 18.28
CA THR A 58 9.55 -28.27 19.72
C THR A 58 8.63 -29.43 20.09
N THR A 59 7.69 -29.81 19.21
CA THR A 59 6.72 -30.86 19.52
C THR A 59 7.04 -32.23 18.91
N THR A 60 7.87 -32.28 17.89
CA THR A 60 8.11 -33.52 17.12
C THR A 60 9.59 -33.86 17.05
N LEU A 61 10.42 -32.92 16.63
CA LEU A 61 11.79 -33.18 16.31
C LEU A 61 12.63 -33.56 17.56
N ILE A 62 12.41 -32.89 18.69
CA ILE A 62 13.18 -33.11 19.92
C ILE A 62 12.99 -34.52 20.53
N TYR A 63 11.96 -35.25 20.13
CA TYR A 63 11.70 -36.62 20.60
C TYR A 63 12.22 -37.73 19.68
N MET A 64 12.93 -37.35 18.59
CA MET A 64 13.53 -38.32 17.65
C MET A 64 14.93 -38.74 18.09
N GLU A 65 15.48 -39.74 17.40
CA GLU A 65 16.85 -40.20 17.62
C GLU A 65 17.88 -39.10 17.32
N PRO A 66 18.97 -38.98 18.09
CA PRO A 66 19.93 -37.87 17.99
C PRO A 66 20.49 -37.64 16.58
N GLU A 67 20.79 -38.72 15.85
CA GLU A 67 21.33 -38.64 14.48
C GLU A 67 20.31 -38.02 13.51
N VAL A 68 19.04 -38.39 13.66
CA VAL A 68 17.93 -37.85 12.86
C VAL A 68 17.69 -36.38 13.19
N ILE A 69 17.81 -36.02 14.48
CA ILE A 69 17.67 -34.63 14.91
C ILE A 69 18.70 -33.75 14.22
N VAL A 70 19.98 -34.10 14.26
CA VAL A 70 21.07 -33.31 13.68
C VAL A 70 20.86 -33.12 12.18
N GLN A 71 20.55 -34.19 11.45
CA GLN A 71 20.34 -34.12 10.01
C GLN A 71 19.15 -33.21 9.67
N ARG A 72 18.02 -33.36 10.36
CA ARG A 72 16.80 -32.53 10.10
C ARG A 72 17.00 -31.08 10.51
N MET A 73 17.72 -30.80 11.59
CA MET A 73 18.04 -29.42 12.00
C MET A 73 18.84 -28.67 10.93
N ILE A 74 19.76 -29.36 10.23
CA ILE A 74 20.52 -28.77 9.12
C ILE A 74 19.55 -28.38 7.97
N TYR A 75 18.65 -29.29 7.57
CA TYR A 75 17.66 -28.97 6.53
C TYR A 75 16.69 -27.84 6.93
N ILE A 76 16.25 -27.85 8.18
CA ILE A 76 15.40 -26.76 8.73
C ILE A 76 16.18 -25.44 8.73
N GLY A 77 17.45 -25.45 9.11
CA GLY A 77 18.30 -24.25 9.08
C GLY A 77 18.46 -23.69 7.67
N ILE A 78 18.73 -24.54 6.67
CA ILE A 78 18.81 -24.14 5.26
C ILE A 78 17.44 -23.59 4.78
N PHE A 79 16.35 -24.26 5.13
CA PHE A 79 15.00 -23.84 4.77
C PHE A 79 14.65 -22.47 5.38
N LEU A 80 14.91 -22.26 6.68
CA LEU A 80 14.68 -20.97 7.33
C LEU A 80 15.55 -19.86 6.75
N PHE A 81 16.80 -20.17 6.41
CA PHE A 81 17.67 -19.21 5.74
C PHE A 81 17.13 -18.79 4.37
N ALA A 82 16.62 -19.74 3.59
CA ALA A 82 15.98 -19.45 2.31
C ALA A 82 14.71 -18.61 2.49
N LEU A 83 13.88 -18.90 3.49
CA LEU A 83 12.69 -18.09 3.82
C LEU A 83 13.07 -16.67 4.22
N LEU A 84 14.11 -16.48 5.03
CA LEU A 84 14.60 -15.15 5.41
C LEU A 84 15.11 -14.36 4.19
N ALA A 85 15.79 -15.01 3.26
CA ALA A 85 16.24 -14.36 2.03
C ALA A 85 15.05 -13.91 1.17
N VAL A 86 14.01 -14.74 1.05
CA VAL A 86 12.77 -14.39 0.34
C VAL A 86 12.05 -13.23 1.03
N ASP A 87 11.92 -13.24 2.34
CA ASP A 87 11.28 -12.16 3.11
C ASP A 87 12.06 -10.83 2.97
N CYS A 88 13.38 -10.88 3.08
CA CYS A 88 14.23 -9.71 2.89
C CYS A 88 14.07 -9.11 1.50
N PHE A 89 14.05 -9.95 0.45
CA PHE A 89 13.83 -9.50 -0.92
C PHE A 89 12.42 -8.91 -1.11
N SER A 90 11.40 -9.54 -0.53
CA SER A 90 10.02 -9.07 -0.59
C SER A 90 9.89 -7.70 0.07
N LYS A 91 10.41 -7.52 1.27
CA LYS A 91 10.40 -6.24 1.98
C LYS A 91 11.19 -5.15 1.27
N PHE A 92 12.33 -5.52 0.66
CA PHE A 92 13.09 -4.59 -0.18
C PHE A 92 12.27 -4.12 -1.40
N PHE A 93 11.57 -5.06 -2.05
CA PHE A 93 10.73 -4.73 -3.20
C PHE A 93 9.58 -3.79 -2.81
N ILE A 94 8.82 -4.14 -1.78
CA ILE A 94 7.71 -3.34 -1.24
C ILE A 94 8.20 -1.94 -0.87
N GLY A 95 9.25 -1.84 -0.05
CA GLY A 95 9.77 -0.57 0.41
C GLY A 95 10.31 0.33 -0.70
N ASN A 96 10.88 -0.24 -1.76
CA ASN A 96 11.45 0.56 -2.84
C ASN A 96 10.43 0.90 -3.94
N TYR A 97 9.70 -0.10 -4.45
CA TYR A 97 8.79 0.10 -5.59
C TYR A 97 7.42 0.61 -5.16
N GLY A 98 6.93 0.23 -3.99
CA GLY A 98 5.70 0.74 -3.43
C GLY A 98 5.77 2.24 -3.17
N HIS A 99 6.80 2.71 -2.46
CA HIS A 99 7.01 4.15 -2.22
C HIS A 99 7.23 4.95 -3.51
N VAL A 100 7.94 4.40 -4.50
CA VAL A 100 8.10 5.05 -5.82
C VAL A 100 6.76 5.17 -6.53
N MET A 101 5.89 4.17 -6.43
CA MET A 101 4.54 4.23 -6.98
C MET A 101 3.72 5.34 -6.32
N GLY A 102 3.70 5.39 -4.98
CA GLY A 102 3.01 6.45 -4.23
C GLY A 102 3.48 7.85 -4.62
N ALA A 103 4.80 8.07 -4.67
CA ALA A 103 5.38 9.35 -5.07
C ALA A 103 5.04 9.76 -6.50
N LYS A 104 4.96 8.81 -7.44
CA LYS A 104 4.54 9.10 -8.83
C LYS A 104 3.06 9.45 -8.90
N MET A 105 2.20 8.74 -8.17
CA MET A 105 0.77 9.06 -8.11
C MET A 105 0.55 10.46 -7.51
N GLU A 106 1.27 10.79 -6.44
CA GLU A 106 1.25 12.14 -5.85
C GLU A 106 1.67 13.21 -6.85
N TYR A 107 2.75 12.96 -7.59
CA TYR A 107 3.22 13.87 -8.63
C TYR A 107 2.16 14.10 -9.72
N ASP A 108 1.54 13.04 -10.23
CA ASP A 108 0.52 13.12 -11.28
C ASP A 108 -0.71 13.91 -10.79
N MET A 109 -1.19 13.62 -9.58
CA MET A 109 -2.31 14.36 -8.98
C MET A 109 -1.97 15.84 -8.75
N ARG A 110 -0.77 16.12 -8.25
CA ARG A 110 -0.29 17.50 -8.03
C ARG A 110 -0.19 18.27 -9.34
N ALA A 111 0.33 17.63 -10.39
CA ALA A 111 0.45 18.23 -11.72
C ALA A 111 -0.92 18.54 -12.33
N GLU A 112 -1.91 17.64 -12.17
CA GLU A 112 -3.27 17.86 -12.66
C GLU A 112 -3.96 19.02 -11.92
N ILE A 113 -3.88 19.06 -10.59
CA ILE A 113 -4.46 20.14 -9.79
C ILE A 113 -3.81 21.48 -10.16
N PHE A 114 -2.48 21.51 -10.27
CA PHE A 114 -1.77 22.73 -10.65
C PHE A 114 -2.15 23.22 -12.04
N ALA A 115 -2.24 22.31 -13.03
CA ALA A 115 -2.69 22.62 -14.37
C ALA A 115 -4.14 23.14 -14.40
N HIS A 116 -5.00 22.65 -13.52
CA HIS A 116 -6.37 23.15 -13.35
C HIS A 116 -6.37 24.57 -12.76
N MET A 117 -5.59 24.78 -11.70
CA MET A 117 -5.47 26.10 -11.06
C MET A 117 -5.00 27.18 -12.04
N GLN A 118 -4.06 26.88 -12.93
CA GLN A 118 -3.59 27.84 -13.93
C GLN A 118 -4.68 28.32 -14.91
N LYS A 119 -5.79 27.59 -15.02
CA LYS A 119 -6.93 27.95 -15.88
C LYS A 119 -7.99 28.79 -15.16
N LEU A 120 -7.89 28.95 -13.85
CA LEU A 120 -8.83 29.74 -13.07
C LEU A 120 -8.59 31.23 -13.25
N SER A 121 -9.67 32.03 -13.17
CA SER A 121 -9.61 33.49 -13.33
C SER A 121 -8.90 34.18 -12.17
N PHE A 122 -8.37 35.38 -12.42
CA PHE A 122 -7.78 36.21 -11.36
C PHE A 122 -8.77 36.52 -10.24
N SER A 123 -10.06 36.73 -10.57
CA SER A 123 -11.10 36.95 -9.58
C SER A 123 -11.29 35.81 -8.59
N PHE A 124 -10.99 34.56 -8.99
CA PHE A 124 -10.98 33.42 -8.08
C PHE A 124 -9.89 33.56 -7.01
N TYR A 125 -8.71 34.07 -7.38
CA TYR A 125 -7.58 34.24 -6.49
C TYR A 125 -7.71 35.46 -5.57
N ASP A 126 -8.51 36.47 -5.95
CA ASP A 126 -8.81 37.63 -5.10
C ASP A 126 -9.68 37.22 -3.90
N ASP A 127 -10.59 36.26 -4.08
CA ASP A 127 -11.46 35.74 -3.03
C ASP A 127 -10.92 34.51 -2.31
N ALA A 128 -10.02 33.75 -2.95
CA ALA A 128 -9.49 32.51 -2.42
C ALA A 128 -8.33 32.75 -1.45
N LYS A 129 -8.34 32.05 -0.32
CA LYS A 129 -7.18 32.00 0.59
C LYS A 129 -6.07 31.12 -0.02
N VAL A 130 -5.21 31.71 -0.86
CA VAL A 130 -4.15 31.02 -1.59
C VAL A 130 -3.30 30.11 -0.68
N GLY A 131 -3.03 30.55 0.56
CA GLY A 131 -2.30 29.75 1.54
C GLY A 131 -3.04 28.44 1.91
N GLN A 132 -4.36 28.46 2.01
CA GLN A 132 -5.15 27.23 2.24
C GLN A 132 -5.14 26.31 1.03
N LEU A 133 -5.20 26.85 -0.19
CA LEU A 133 -5.09 26.05 -1.41
C LEU A 133 -3.74 25.36 -1.51
N MET A 134 -2.65 26.08 -1.19
CA MET A 134 -1.31 25.52 -1.18
C MET A 134 -1.15 24.42 -0.11
N SER A 135 -1.70 24.63 1.10
CA SER A 135 -1.69 23.60 2.16
C SER A 135 -2.40 22.32 1.70
N ARG A 136 -3.57 22.45 1.04
CA ARG A 136 -4.29 21.27 0.52
C ARG A 136 -3.50 20.53 -0.55
N ILE A 137 -2.83 21.22 -1.46
CA ILE A 137 -2.02 20.61 -2.52
C ILE A 137 -0.77 19.93 -1.96
N THR A 138 -0.25 20.39 -0.83
CA THR A 138 0.97 19.82 -0.24
C THR A 138 0.67 18.77 0.84
N SER A 139 -0.22 19.06 1.79
CA SER A 139 -0.47 18.18 2.94
C SER A 139 -1.58 17.17 2.66
N ASP A 140 -2.77 17.63 2.22
CA ASP A 140 -3.92 16.73 2.04
C ASP A 140 -3.64 15.72 0.91
N LEU A 141 -2.90 16.14 -0.12
CA LEU A 141 -2.53 15.25 -1.22
C LEU A 141 -1.51 14.18 -0.77
N PHE A 142 -0.56 14.56 0.07
CA PHE A 142 0.37 13.60 0.67
C PHE A 142 -0.40 12.55 1.51
N ASP A 143 -1.33 13.00 2.37
CA ASP A 143 -2.13 12.11 3.22
C ASP A 143 -2.98 11.14 2.38
N ILE A 144 -3.54 11.59 1.25
CA ILE A 144 -4.30 10.74 0.33
C ILE A 144 -3.40 9.68 -0.30
N THR A 145 -2.21 10.05 -0.76
CA THR A 145 -1.28 9.11 -1.39
C THR A 145 -0.70 8.11 -0.41
N GLU A 146 -0.44 8.53 0.82
CA GLU A 146 -0.03 7.68 1.92
C GLU A 146 -1.11 6.62 2.21
N LEU A 147 -2.38 7.04 2.30
CA LEU A 147 -3.52 6.15 2.47
C LEU A 147 -3.67 5.17 1.30
N LEU A 148 -3.49 5.64 0.07
CA LEU A 148 -3.59 4.81 -1.13
C LEU A 148 -2.49 3.75 -1.22
N HIS A 149 -1.30 4.06 -0.71
CA HIS A 149 -0.17 3.14 -0.73
C HIS A 149 -0.21 2.16 0.46
N HIS A 150 -0.40 2.65 1.68
CA HIS A 150 -0.40 1.81 2.89
C HIS A 150 -1.75 1.15 3.20
N GLY A 151 -2.85 1.67 2.66
CA GLY A 151 -4.19 1.10 2.90
C GLY A 151 -4.33 -0.37 2.53
N PRO A 152 -3.81 -0.84 1.39
CA PRO A 152 -3.86 -2.26 0.99
C PRO A 152 -2.91 -3.18 1.76
N GLU A 153 -1.89 -2.64 2.44
CA GLU A 153 -0.84 -3.42 3.14
C GLU A 153 -1.18 -3.68 4.62
N ASN A 154 -2.14 -2.94 5.20
CA ASN A 154 -2.62 -3.09 6.57
C ASN A 154 -3.95 -3.84 6.64
#